data_6a8fb103820a488728d104d3ef454341
#
_entry.id   6a8fb103820a488728d104d3ef454341
#
_cell.length_a   1.000
_cell.length_b   1.000
_cell.length_c   1.000
_cell.angle_alpha   90.00
_cell.angle_beta   90.00
_cell.angle_gamma   90.00
#
_symmetry.space_group_name_H-M   'P 1'
#
loop_
_entity.id
_entity.type
_entity.pdbx_description
1 polymer ?
#
loop_
_entity_poly.entity_id
_entity_poly.type
_entity_poly.pdbx_seq_one_letter_code
_entity_poly.pdbx_strand_id
1 'polypeptide(L)'
;MHRLYPLVLLLLFVHEAAAREQVMLARVTAYWHGPESKERIAASGPLLRDGHCAVDPKKIPYGSKIVLPDEQLIAVDTGPAVVQRIAARRSGRTPAQRKAIVVDRYFESRREAQSWAASHAHFMTVRVDSPERAGVNLSEAD
;
A
#
# COMPACT_ATOMS: atom_id res chain seq x y z
N MET A 1 -1.68 -29.66 57.12
CA MET A 1 -1.58 -30.08 55.70
C MET A 1 -1.80 -28.86 54.80
N HIS A 2 -0.74 -28.20 54.42
CA HIS A 2 -0.83 -27.06 53.48
C HIS A 2 -0.66 -27.60 52.06
N ARG A 3 -1.75 -27.54 51.26
CA ARG A 3 -1.70 -27.84 49.85
C ARG A 3 -1.18 -26.58 49.12
N LEU A 4 0.07 -26.63 48.70
CA LEU A 4 0.66 -25.67 47.75
C LEU A 4 0.09 -25.93 46.36
N TYR A 5 -0.77 -25.04 45.85
CA TYR A 5 -1.16 -25.04 44.47
C TYR A 5 -0.04 -24.37 43.66
N PRO A 6 0.51 -24.99 42.62
CA PRO A 6 1.46 -24.34 41.75
C PRO A 6 0.72 -23.24 40.96
N LEU A 7 1.15 -22.00 41.13
CA LEU A 7 0.76 -20.87 40.30
C LEU A 7 1.33 -21.07 38.90
N VAL A 8 0.53 -21.59 37.99
CA VAL A 8 0.91 -21.64 36.57
C VAL A 8 0.84 -20.24 36.02
N LEU A 9 2.00 -19.57 35.91
CA LEU A 9 2.14 -18.29 35.25
C LEU A 9 2.04 -18.52 33.74
N LEU A 10 0.84 -18.28 33.17
CA LEU A 10 0.62 -18.34 31.74
C LEU A 10 1.27 -17.07 31.13
N LEU A 11 2.50 -17.21 30.64
CA LEU A 11 3.15 -16.19 29.82
C LEU A 11 2.45 -16.11 28.45
N LEU A 12 1.54 -15.17 28.32
CA LEU A 12 0.99 -14.76 27.03
C LEU A 12 2.11 -14.08 26.23
N PHE A 13 2.74 -14.81 25.33
CA PHE A 13 3.57 -14.22 24.30
C PHE A 13 2.66 -13.48 23.33
N VAL A 14 2.50 -12.18 23.52
CA VAL A 14 1.94 -11.30 22.51
C VAL A 14 2.99 -11.24 21.39
N HIS A 15 2.82 -12.04 20.36
CA HIS A 15 3.56 -11.86 19.12
C HIS A 15 3.05 -10.57 18.47
N GLU A 16 3.78 -9.50 18.69
CA GLU A 16 3.59 -8.29 17.94
C GLU A 16 4.02 -8.60 16.50
N ALA A 17 3.04 -8.72 15.61
CA ALA A 17 3.27 -8.95 14.19
C ALA A 17 4.10 -7.78 13.64
N ALA A 18 5.38 -8.00 13.42
CA ALA A 18 6.28 -6.98 12.90
C ALA A 18 5.86 -6.62 11.47
N ALA A 19 5.44 -5.36 11.25
CA ALA A 19 5.19 -4.83 9.93
C ALA A 19 6.46 -4.96 9.06
N ARG A 20 6.32 -5.50 7.86
CA ARG A 20 7.46 -5.63 6.94
C ARG A 20 7.70 -4.31 6.24
N GLU A 21 8.82 -3.67 6.56
CA GLU A 21 9.27 -2.45 5.90
C GLU A 21 10.12 -2.78 4.66
N GLN A 22 9.82 -2.09 3.55
CA GLN A 22 10.60 -2.14 2.31
C GLN A 22 10.80 -0.74 1.76
N VAL A 23 11.97 -0.50 1.15
CA VAL A 23 12.26 0.73 0.41
C VAL A 23 12.28 0.40 -1.07
N MET A 24 11.52 1.14 -1.88
CA MET A 24 11.31 0.85 -3.29
C MET A 24 11.37 2.13 -4.13
N LEU A 25 11.87 2.02 -5.36
CA LEU A 25 11.69 3.07 -6.36
C LEU A 25 10.27 2.96 -6.95
N ALA A 26 9.54 4.05 -6.92
CA ALA A 26 8.19 4.13 -7.45
C ALA A 26 8.05 5.22 -8.50
N ARG A 27 7.26 4.94 -9.53
CA ARG A 27 6.63 5.96 -10.38
C ARG A 27 5.30 6.33 -9.73
N VAL A 28 5.20 7.52 -9.20
CA VAL A 28 3.97 7.99 -8.57
C VAL A 28 3.15 8.80 -9.56
N THR A 29 1.92 8.39 -9.77
CA THR A 29 0.93 9.03 -10.61
C THR A 29 -0.22 9.57 -9.77
N ALA A 30 -1.12 10.30 -10.36
CA ALA A 30 -2.28 10.89 -9.70
C ALA A 30 -3.56 10.57 -10.48
N TYR A 31 -4.62 10.20 -9.74
CA TYR A 31 -5.95 10.02 -10.34
C TYR A 31 -7.05 10.63 -9.46
N TRP A 32 -8.20 10.80 -10.04
CA TRP A 32 -9.40 11.34 -9.39
C TRP A 32 -10.64 10.75 -10.05
N HIS A 33 -11.75 10.84 -9.35
CA HIS A 33 -13.07 10.58 -9.91
C HIS A 33 -13.86 11.90 -9.96
N GLY A 34 -14.56 12.12 -11.07
CA GLY A 34 -15.45 13.28 -11.18
C GLY A 34 -16.61 13.20 -10.17
N PRO A 35 -17.26 14.33 -9.87
CA PRO A 35 -18.37 14.39 -8.92
C PRO A 35 -19.57 13.51 -9.32
N GLU A 36 -19.71 13.25 -10.61
CA GLU A 36 -20.76 12.36 -11.17
C GLU A 36 -20.40 10.87 -11.07
N SER A 37 -19.18 10.52 -10.69
CA SER A 37 -18.75 9.14 -10.63
C SER A 37 -19.39 8.40 -9.46
N LYS A 38 -20.13 7.33 -9.77
CA LYS A 38 -20.65 6.40 -8.78
C LYS A 38 -19.59 5.41 -8.28
N GLU A 39 -18.44 5.37 -8.94
CA GLU A 39 -17.36 4.40 -8.69
C GLU A 39 -16.27 4.96 -7.77
N ARG A 40 -16.69 5.48 -6.61
CA ARG A 40 -15.73 5.91 -5.58
C ARG A 40 -15.34 4.80 -4.60
N ILE A 41 -15.71 3.57 -4.91
CA ILE A 41 -15.40 2.41 -4.07
C ILE A 41 -14.09 1.80 -4.56
N ALA A 42 -13.09 1.73 -3.69
CA ALA A 42 -11.83 1.08 -3.99
C ALA A 42 -11.99 -0.42 -4.16
N ALA A 43 -11.08 -1.06 -4.90
CA ALA A 43 -11.11 -2.50 -5.15
C ALA A 43 -11.12 -3.33 -3.85
N SER A 44 -10.50 -2.84 -2.78
CA SER A 44 -10.51 -3.50 -1.46
C SER A 44 -11.76 -3.21 -0.60
N GLY A 45 -12.68 -2.36 -1.07
CA GLY A 45 -13.97 -2.10 -0.47
C GLY A 45 -14.24 -0.71 0.12
N PRO A 46 -13.27 0.04 0.67
CA PRO A 46 -13.52 1.35 1.24
C PRO A 46 -13.86 2.40 0.19
N LEU A 47 -14.56 3.45 0.59
CA LEU A 47 -14.79 4.63 -0.22
C LEU A 47 -13.45 5.38 -0.41
N LEU A 48 -13.12 5.71 -1.67
CA LEU A 48 -11.91 6.47 -2.00
C LEU A 48 -11.96 7.87 -1.38
N ARG A 49 -10.84 8.29 -0.82
CA ARG A 49 -10.62 9.60 -0.20
C ARG A 49 -9.15 10.01 -0.28
N ASP A 50 -8.85 11.26 0.03
CA ASP A 50 -7.46 11.71 0.19
C ASP A 50 -6.69 10.80 1.15
N GLY A 51 -5.43 10.52 0.82
CA GLY A 51 -4.60 9.58 1.55
C GLY A 51 -4.72 8.13 1.08
N HIS A 52 -5.54 7.84 0.06
CA HIS A 52 -5.63 6.54 -0.57
C HIS A 52 -4.80 6.44 -1.85
N CYS A 53 -4.40 5.25 -2.21
CA CYS A 53 -3.73 4.98 -3.48
C CYS A 53 -4.06 3.60 -4.05
N ALA A 54 -3.81 3.46 -5.36
CA ALA A 54 -3.86 2.21 -6.09
C ALA A 54 -2.46 1.63 -6.27
N VAL A 55 -2.35 0.32 -6.11
CA VAL A 55 -1.11 -0.46 -6.20
C VAL A 55 -1.36 -1.79 -6.91
N ASP A 56 -0.30 -2.51 -7.23
CA ASP A 56 -0.38 -3.94 -7.57
C ASP A 56 -0.46 -4.75 -6.26
N PRO A 57 -1.59 -5.36 -5.92
CA PRO A 57 -1.77 -6.06 -4.65
C PRO A 57 -0.93 -7.34 -4.53
N LYS A 58 -0.38 -7.84 -5.62
CA LYS A 58 0.59 -8.95 -5.59
C LYS A 58 1.94 -8.51 -5.06
N LYS A 59 2.29 -7.23 -5.18
CA LYS A 59 3.56 -6.66 -4.73
C LYS A 59 3.41 -5.89 -3.42
N ILE A 60 2.34 -5.12 -3.29
CA ILE A 60 2.03 -4.29 -2.12
C ILE A 60 0.63 -4.71 -1.64
N PRO A 61 0.51 -5.42 -0.52
CA PRO A 61 -0.78 -5.82 0.02
C PRO A 61 -1.69 -4.62 0.33
N TYR A 62 -3.00 -4.77 0.16
CA TYR A 62 -3.95 -3.78 0.65
C TYR A 62 -3.78 -3.56 2.16
N GLY A 63 -3.96 -2.32 2.60
CA GLY A 63 -3.70 -1.90 3.97
C GLY A 63 -2.26 -1.49 4.24
N SER A 64 -1.33 -1.69 3.30
CA SER A 64 0.03 -1.19 3.42
C SER A 64 0.05 0.34 3.49
N LYS A 65 0.95 0.87 4.31
CA LYS A 65 1.27 2.30 4.35
C LYS A 65 2.39 2.59 3.38
N ILE A 66 2.21 3.58 2.53
CA ILE A 66 3.22 4.04 1.58
C ILE A 66 3.61 5.45 1.96
N VAL A 67 4.85 5.61 2.40
CA VAL A 67 5.38 6.89 2.86
C VAL A 67 6.13 7.56 1.72
N LEU A 68 5.55 8.67 1.24
CA LEU A 68 6.18 9.59 0.31
C LEU A 68 6.86 10.73 1.08
N PRO A 69 7.66 11.57 0.41
CA PRO A 69 8.30 12.71 1.09
C PRO A 69 7.30 13.72 1.70
N ASP A 70 6.11 13.85 1.11
CA ASP A 70 5.10 14.85 1.50
C ASP A 70 3.85 14.27 2.18
N GLU A 71 3.61 12.95 2.06
CA GLU A 71 2.36 12.35 2.49
C GLU A 71 2.53 10.86 2.81
N GLN A 72 1.65 10.34 3.67
CA GLN A 72 1.49 8.91 3.90
C GLN A 72 0.19 8.44 3.27
N LEU A 73 0.26 7.42 2.42
CA LEU A 73 -0.87 6.84 1.72
C LEU A 73 -1.21 5.45 2.26
N ILE A 74 -2.46 5.05 2.10
CA ILE A 74 -2.92 3.68 2.36
C ILE A 74 -3.28 3.02 1.03
N ALA A 75 -2.73 1.85 0.78
CA ALA A 75 -3.03 1.04 -0.40
C ALA A 75 -4.41 0.39 -0.27
N VAL A 76 -5.37 0.80 -1.09
CA VAL A 76 -6.75 0.32 -1.03
C VAL A 76 -7.31 -0.07 -2.39
N ASP A 77 -6.67 0.37 -3.47
CA ASP A 77 -7.19 0.23 -4.82
C ASP A 77 -6.18 -0.39 -5.78
N THR A 78 -6.62 -0.75 -6.96
CA THR A 78 -5.81 -1.31 -8.04
C THR A 78 -6.40 -0.96 -9.40
N GLY A 79 -5.66 -1.26 -10.44
CA GLY A 79 -6.11 -1.12 -11.81
C GLY A 79 -5.09 -1.66 -12.82
N PRO A 80 -5.50 -1.92 -14.08
CA PRO A 80 -4.62 -2.49 -15.10
C PRO A 80 -3.36 -1.67 -15.36
N ALA A 81 -3.48 -0.34 -15.38
CA ALA A 81 -2.35 0.55 -15.64
C ALA A 81 -1.27 0.47 -14.54
N VAL A 82 -1.71 0.29 -13.30
CA VAL A 82 -0.82 0.14 -12.12
C VAL A 82 -0.16 -1.24 -12.14
N VAL A 83 -0.93 -2.29 -12.32
CA VAL A 83 -0.44 -3.67 -12.37
C VAL A 83 0.56 -3.86 -13.51
N GLN A 84 0.27 -3.33 -14.69
CA GLN A 84 1.15 -3.39 -15.87
C GLN A 84 2.28 -2.37 -15.84
N ARG A 85 2.33 -1.50 -14.84
CA ARG A 85 3.35 -0.45 -14.67
C ARG A 85 3.52 0.44 -15.90
N ILE A 86 2.40 0.82 -16.53
CA ILE A 86 2.41 1.55 -17.80
C ILE A 86 3.18 2.85 -17.70
N ALA A 87 2.92 3.65 -16.65
CA ALA A 87 3.58 4.93 -16.46
C ALA A 87 5.10 4.79 -16.28
N ALA A 88 5.56 3.82 -15.49
CA ALA A 88 6.99 3.56 -15.30
C ALA A 88 7.68 3.13 -16.60
N ARG A 89 7.07 2.22 -17.34
CA ARG A 89 7.62 1.72 -18.61
C ARG A 89 7.71 2.81 -19.69
N ARG A 90 6.73 3.71 -19.74
CA ARG A 90 6.68 4.77 -20.76
C ARG A 90 7.55 5.97 -20.43
N SER A 91 7.65 6.37 -19.16
CA SER A 91 8.36 7.58 -18.75
C SER A 91 9.75 7.33 -18.16
N GLY A 92 10.09 6.08 -17.83
CA GLY A 92 11.39 5.73 -17.28
C GLY A 92 12.54 5.94 -18.25
N ARG A 93 13.54 6.70 -17.84
CA ARG A 93 14.75 6.99 -18.62
C ARG A 93 15.86 5.97 -18.35
N THR A 94 15.87 5.35 -17.19
CA THR A 94 16.83 4.32 -16.79
C THR A 94 16.17 2.94 -16.69
N PRO A 95 16.93 1.83 -16.76
CA PRO A 95 16.38 0.50 -16.52
C PRO A 95 15.67 0.37 -15.17
N ALA A 96 16.22 0.96 -14.12
CA ALA A 96 15.61 0.95 -12.79
C ALA A 96 14.25 1.66 -12.78
N GLN A 97 14.15 2.83 -13.41
CA GLN A 97 12.89 3.57 -13.55
C GLN A 97 11.84 2.79 -14.36
N ARG A 98 12.23 2.17 -15.45
CA ARG A 98 11.30 1.35 -16.26
C ARG A 98 10.80 0.10 -15.53
N LYS A 99 11.56 -0.40 -14.55
CA LYS A 99 11.17 -1.54 -13.69
C LYS A 99 10.48 -1.11 -12.40
N ALA A 100 10.43 0.19 -12.11
CA ALA A 100 9.82 0.71 -10.89
C ALA A 100 8.36 0.27 -10.75
N ILE A 101 7.91 0.11 -9.53
CA ILE A 101 6.49 -0.05 -9.24
C ILE A 101 5.74 1.24 -9.58
N VAL A 102 4.44 1.13 -9.81
CA VAL A 102 3.55 2.29 -9.95
C VAL A 102 2.68 2.39 -8.72
N VAL A 103 2.62 3.58 -8.15
CA VAL A 103 1.69 3.95 -7.09
C VAL A 103 0.84 5.09 -7.64
N ASP A 104 -0.47 4.90 -7.70
CA ASP A 104 -1.40 5.89 -8.23
C ASP A 104 -2.15 6.54 -7.08
N ARG A 105 -1.78 7.79 -6.78
CA ARG A 105 -2.32 8.54 -5.65
C ARG A 105 -3.68 9.12 -5.99
N TYR A 106 -4.68 8.86 -5.13
CA TYR A 106 -6.02 9.43 -5.26
C TYR A 106 -6.09 10.86 -4.75
N PHE A 107 -6.83 11.70 -5.49
CA PHE A 107 -7.17 13.08 -5.12
C PHE A 107 -8.68 13.29 -5.23
N GLU A 108 -9.22 14.15 -4.39
CA GLU A 108 -10.65 14.48 -4.42
C GLU A 108 -11.05 15.29 -5.66
N SER A 109 -10.11 16.01 -6.26
CA SER A 109 -10.37 16.82 -7.46
C SER A 109 -9.28 16.71 -8.51
N ARG A 110 -9.69 16.92 -9.76
CA ARG A 110 -8.76 17.01 -10.90
C ARG A 110 -7.70 18.11 -10.69
N ARG A 111 -8.10 19.24 -10.16
CA ARG A 111 -7.19 20.38 -9.94
C ARG A 111 -6.07 20.01 -8.97
N GLU A 112 -6.42 19.39 -7.86
CA GLU A 112 -5.42 18.94 -6.87
C GLU A 112 -4.49 17.89 -7.44
N ALA A 113 -5.01 16.90 -8.17
CA ALA A 113 -4.23 15.86 -8.82
C ALA A 113 -3.22 16.45 -9.81
N GLN A 114 -3.66 17.37 -10.66
CA GLN A 114 -2.80 18.01 -11.66
C GLN A 114 -1.77 18.93 -11.02
N SER A 115 -2.15 19.70 -9.99
CA SER A 115 -1.24 20.57 -9.25
C SER A 115 -0.14 19.76 -8.57
N TRP A 116 -0.49 18.68 -7.91
CA TRP A 116 0.49 17.79 -7.28
C TRP A 116 1.44 17.17 -8.31
N ALA A 117 0.92 16.63 -9.39
CA ALA A 117 1.72 16.01 -10.45
C ALA A 117 2.69 16.98 -11.11
N ALA A 118 2.31 18.27 -11.25
CA ALA A 118 3.16 19.31 -11.82
C ALA A 118 4.28 19.77 -10.88
N SER A 119 4.12 19.62 -9.57
CA SER A 119 5.04 20.16 -8.55
C SER A 119 5.95 19.10 -7.89
N HIS A 120 5.77 17.82 -8.22
CA HIS A 120 6.53 16.73 -7.60
C HIS A 120 7.31 15.91 -8.62
N ALA A 121 8.40 15.30 -8.17
CA ALA A 121 9.15 14.35 -8.99
C ALA A 121 8.28 13.15 -9.34
N HIS A 122 8.39 12.65 -10.56
CA HIS A 122 7.60 11.52 -11.03
C HIS A 122 8.13 10.17 -10.52
N PHE A 123 9.43 10.07 -10.33
CA PHE A 123 10.08 8.91 -9.71
C PHE A 123 10.62 9.31 -8.35
N MET A 124 10.33 8.52 -7.35
CA MET A 124 10.80 8.77 -5.99
C MET A 124 11.00 7.45 -5.24
N THR A 125 11.88 7.47 -4.26
CA THR A 125 12.01 6.38 -3.31
C THR A 125 10.90 6.48 -2.28
N VAL A 126 10.16 5.39 -2.10
CA VAL A 126 9.08 5.29 -1.12
C VAL A 126 9.39 4.19 -0.12
N ARG A 127 8.93 4.37 1.12
CA ARG A 127 8.92 3.32 2.12
C ARG A 127 7.53 2.68 2.13
N VAL A 128 7.51 1.37 2.13
CA VAL A 128 6.28 0.58 2.19
C VAL A 128 6.29 -0.25 3.48
N ASP A 129 5.35 0.05 4.36
CA ASP A 129 5.12 -0.69 5.59
C ASP A 129 3.91 -1.60 5.38
N SER A 130 4.16 -2.88 5.09
CA SER A 130 3.11 -3.84 4.82
C SER A 130 2.65 -4.53 6.10
N PRO A 131 1.33 -4.79 6.26
CA PRO A 131 0.85 -5.65 7.32
C PRO A 131 1.41 -7.05 7.13
N GLU A 132 1.71 -7.74 8.24
CA GLU A 132 2.10 -9.14 8.18
C GLU A 132 0.96 -9.96 7.57
N ARG A 133 1.28 -10.83 6.62
CA ARG A 133 0.31 -11.82 6.16
C ARG A 133 0.03 -12.74 7.34
N ALA A 134 -1.22 -12.78 7.78
CA ALA A 134 -1.66 -13.79 8.71
C ALA A 134 -1.21 -15.15 8.15
N GLY A 135 -0.32 -15.82 8.88
CA GLY A 135 0.27 -17.08 8.44
C GLY A 135 -0.83 -18.08 8.15
N VAL A 136 -0.93 -18.50 6.90
CA VAL A 136 -1.66 -19.73 6.58
C VAL A 136 -0.83 -20.85 7.17
N ASN A 137 -1.19 -21.32 8.35
CA ASN A 137 -0.69 -22.57 8.91
C ASN A 137 -1.11 -23.70 7.97
N LEU A 138 -0.21 -24.06 7.04
CA LEU A 138 -0.29 -25.32 6.30
C LEU A 138 0.34 -26.45 7.13
N SER A 139 -0.09 -26.58 8.37
CA SER A 139 0.20 -27.76 9.18
C SER A 139 -1.11 -28.30 9.71
N GLU A 140 -1.80 -29.05 8.88
CA GLU A 140 -2.70 -30.13 9.26
C GLU A 140 -3.35 -30.68 7.98
N ALA A 141 -2.61 -31.57 7.34
CA ALA A 141 -3.17 -32.53 6.42
C ALA A 141 -2.31 -33.80 6.56
N ASP A 142 -2.65 -34.59 7.58
CA ASP A 142 -2.41 -36.03 7.60
C ASP A 142 -3.74 -36.74 7.52
#